data_f030beb1190924656d99c618ba8ffe14
#
_entry.id   f030beb1190924656d99c618ba8ffe14
#
_cell.length_a   1.000
_cell.length_b   1.000
_cell.length_c   1.000
_cell.angle_alpha   90.00
_cell.angle_beta   90.00
_cell.angle_gamma   90.00
#
_symmetry.space_group_name_H-M   'P 1'
#
loop_
_entity.id
_entity.type
_entity.pdbx_description
1 polymer ?
#
loop_
_entity_poly.entity_id
_entity_poly.type
_entity_poly.pdbx_seq_one_letter_code
_entity_poly.pdbx_strand_id
1 'polypeptide(L)'
;ASKWAKEDNRTAEELQTVMVDFMTATTKRFNTIPNIKWMDVVNETVLPNGEWFGPKKGTSLWENPWLKMGLDSNGFPNYILKSFEIATKNATNIKLVYNHNAGMQPKMWNKVKETILYIRSKGFRVDAIGWQGHINLSNSTKGFIENRDKTLRQLSELIDWAHANNLEFHITELDYRIKNKLNIKIDHIIQADLYSKIVSLLESKISTGVVALNLWDMGERFKKNRGYFQSIYDDNLKPTPSYKIIKNALKK
;
A
#
# COMPACT_ATOMS: atom_id res chain seq x y z
N ALA A 1 11.30 -7.96 4.06
CA ALA A 1 12.06 -9.03 3.39
C ALA A 1 12.32 -10.18 4.35
N SER A 2 12.50 -11.40 3.82
CA SER A 2 12.86 -12.58 4.61
C SER A 2 14.25 -12.43 5.25
N LYS A 3 14.51 -13.19 6.33
CA LYS A 3 15.79 -13.12 7.05
C LYS A 3 16.97 -13.35 6.12
N TRP A 4 16.91 -14.38 5.26
CA TRP A 4 17.97 -14.70 4.29
C TRP A 4 18.28 -13.54 3.33
N ALA A 5 17.28 -12.74 2.93
CA ALA A 5 17.48 -11.60 2.03
C ALA A 5 18.07 -10.39 2.77
N LYS A 6 17.85 -10.27 4.08
CA LYS A 6 18.34 -9.15 4.90
C LYS A 6 19.79 -9.33 5.36
N GLU A 7 20.20 -10.55 5.63
CA GLU A 7 21.51 -10.90 6.22
C GLU A 7 22.50 -11.44 5.20
N ASP A 8 22.11 -11.50 3.94
CA ASP A 8 22.86 -12.20 2.90
C ASP A 8 23.88 -11.29 2.20
N ASN A 9 25.01 -11.88 1.84
CA ASN A 9 26.07 -11.26 1.03
C ASN A 9 25.89 -11.50 -0.47
N ARG A 10 24.66 -11.80 -0.94
CA ARG A 10 24.37 -12.02 -2.36
C ARG A 10 24.74 -10.82 -3.19
N THR A 11 25.24 -11.10 -4.38
CA THR A 11 25.49 -10.07 -5.39
C THR A 11 24.16 -9.51 -5.97
N ALA A 12 24.24 -8.41 -6.70
CA ALA A 12 23.09 -7.86 -7.42
C ALA A 12 22.52 -8.85 -8.43
N GLU A 13 23.37 -9.60 -9.11
CA GLU A 13 23.03 -10.60 -10.13
C GLU A 13 22.31 -11.81 -9.50
N GLU A 14 22.80 -12.30 -8.36
CA GLU A 14 22.15 -13.38 -7.63
C GLU A 14 20.77 -12.96 -7.12
N LEU A 15 20.64 -11.76 -6.56
CA LEU A 15 19.35 -11.21 -6.15
C LEU A 15 18.39 -11.05 -7.33
N GLN A 16 18.88 -10.59 -8.47
CA GLN A 16 18.09 -10.50 -9.69
C GLN A 16 17.60 -11.88 -10.15
N THR A 17 18.46 -12.89 -10.17
CA THR A 17 18.08 -14.26 -10.55
C THR A 17 16.97 -14.78 -9.64
N VAL A 18 17.14 -14.71 -8.32
CA VAL A 18 16.13 -15.15 -7.35
C VAL A 18 14.81 -14.40 -7.55
N MET A 19 14.86 -13.09 -7.77
CA MET A 19 13.65 -12.28 -7.98
C MET A 19 12.94 -12.64 -9.29
N VAL A 20 13.69 -12.83 -10.37
CA VAL A 20 13.14 -13.21 -11.69
C VAL A 20 12.44 -14.56 -11.60
N ASP A 21 13.08 -15.57 -10.99
CA ASP A 21 12.51 -16.90 -10.84
C ASP A 21 11.23 -16.88 -9.99
N PHE A 22 11.29 -16.22 -8.83
CA PHE A 22 10.14 -16.10 -7.93
C PHE A 22 8.98 -15.36 -8.58
N MET A 23 9.23 -14.18 -9.16
CA MET A 23 8.21 -13.36 -9.80
C MET A 23 7.60 -14.07 -11.00
N THR A 24 8.42 -14.75 -11.81
CA THR A 24 7.94 -15.51 -12.98
C THR A 24 7.02 -16.65 -12.55
N ALA A 25 7.43 -17.45 -11.57
CA ALA A 25 6.63 -18.56 -11.06
C ALA A 25 5.32 -18.05 -10.44
N THR A 26 5.39 -17.01 -9.61
CA THR A 26 4.25 -16.42 -8.91
C THR A 26 3.23 -15.82 -9.88
N THR A 27 3.68 -14.98 -10.82
CA THR A 27 2.81 -14.31 -11.78
C THR A 27 2.13 -15.30 -12.72
N LYS A 28 2.84 -16.30 -13.22
CA LYS A 28 2.26 -17.36 -14.05
C LYS A 28 1.20 -18.17 -13.27
N ARG A 29 1.53 -18.59 -12.05
CA ARG A 29 0.61 -19.37 -11.22
C ARG A 29 -0.69 -18.61 -10.94
N PHE A 30 -0.60 -17.39 -10.46
CA PHE A 30 -1.78 -16.63 -10.07
C PHE A 30 -2.60 -16.12 -11.26
N ASN A 31 -1.98 -15.93 -12.42
CA ASN A 31 -2.69 -15.56 -13.64
C ASN A 31 -3.75 -16.58 -14.09
N THR A 32 -3.62 -17.84 -13.66
CA THR A 32 -4.57 -18.91 -13.98
C THR A 32 -5.73 -19.04 -12.98
N ILE A 33 -5.70 -18.27 -11.88
CA ILE A 33 -6.72 -18.37 -10.82
C ILE A 33 -7.80 -17.30 -11.04
N PRO A 34 -9.04 -17.69 -11.43
CA PRO A 34 -10.08 -16.73 -11.87
C PRO A 34 -10.48 -15.70 -10.81
N ASN A 35 -10.35 -16.04 -9.52
CA ASN A 35 -10.77 -15.19 -8.42
C ASN A 35 -9.70 -14.16 -8.00
N ILE A 36 -8.48 -14.27 -8.52
CA ILE A 36 -7.43 -13.26 -8.28
C ILE A 36 -7.56 -12.19 -9.35
N LYS A 37 -7.92 -10.97 -8.94
CA LYS A 37 -8.17 -9.83 -9.84
C LYS A 37 -7.05 -8.80 -9.83
N TRP A 38 -6.33 -8.68 -8.71
CA TRP A 38 -5.24 -7.71 -8.51
C TRP A 38 -4.02 -8.37 -7.88
N MET A 39 -2.86 -7.82 -8.14
CA MET A 39 -1.58 -8.26 -7.55
C MET A 39 -0.73 -7.03 -7.25
N ASP A 40 -0.30 -6.91 -6.00
CA ASP A 40 0.71 -5.93 -5.60
C ASP A 40 2.07 -6.39 -6.13
N VAL A 41 2.54 -5.74 -7.19
CA VAL A 41 3.79 -6.09 -7.88
C VAL A 41 5.00 -5.61 -7.08
N VAL A 42 4.91 -4.40 -6.55
CA VAL A 42 5.89 -3.83 -5.62
C VAL A 42 5.18 -3.18 -4.44
N ASN A 43 5.86 -3.18 -3.29
CA ASN A 43 5.34 -2.64 -2.04
C ASN A 43 6.41 -1.84 -1.29
N GLU A 44 6.04 -0.67 -0.74
CA GLU A 44 6.87 0.13 0.17
C GLU A 44 8.25 0.49 -0.40
N THR A 45 8.29 1.16 -1.53
CA THR A 45 9.52 1.40 -2.29
C THR A 45 10.20 2.73 -1.99
N VAL A 46 9.47 3.68 -1.40
CA VAL A 46 9.90 5.07 -1.18
C VAL A 46 9.69 5.46 0.29
N LEU A 47 10.66 6.15 0.88
CA LEU A 47 10.55 6.71 2.23
C LEU A 47 9.68 7.98 2.22
N PRO A 48 9.11 8.41 3.37
CA PRO A 48 8.32 9.64 3.47
C PRO A 48 9.02 10.92 2.99
N ASN A 49 10.35 10.94 2.99
CA ASN A 49 11.17 12.05 2.49
C ASN A 49 11.42 12.02 0.97
N GLY A 50 10.91 11.00 0.25
CA GLY A 50 11.07 10.82 -1.19
C GLY A 50 12.32 10.04 -1.62
N GLU A 51 13.09 9.50 -0.68
CA GLU A 51 14.23 8.64 -1.00
C GLU A 51 13.79 7.19 -1.23
N TRP A 52 14.56 6.43 -2.03
CA TRP A 52 14.34 5.01 -2.21
C TRP A 52 14.53 4.25 -0.90
N PHE A 53 13.60 3.35 -0.60
CA PHE A 53 13.65 2.52 0.60
C PHE A 53 14.50 1.28 0.35
N GLY A 54 15.59 1.14 1.09
CA GLY A 54 16.47 -0.03 0.98
C GLY A 54 17.85 0.21 1.59
N PRO A 55 18.77 -0.75 1.41
CA PRO A 55 20.13 -0.64 1.92
C PRO A 55 20.86 0.53 1.27
N LYS A 56 21.52 1.33 2.12
CA LYS A 56 22.41 2.41 1.71
C LYS A 56 23.75 2.23 2.41
N LYS A 57 24.81 2.80 1.86
CA LYS A 57 26.13 2.82 2.51
C LYS A 57 26.01 3.39 3.93
N GLY A 58 26.46 2.62 4.93
CA GLY A 58 26.43 3.03 6.34
C GLY A 58 25.08 2.86 7.04
N THR A 59 24.10 2.17 6.43
CA THR A 59 22.78 1.87 7.07
C THR A 59 22.57 0.38 7.23
N SER A 60 21.71 0.00 8.20
CA SER A 60 21.21 -1.36 8.40
C SER A 60 19.80 -1.57 7.83
N LEU A 61 19.32 -0.69 6.97
CA LEU A 61 17.96 -0.72 6.41
C LEU A 61 17.85 -1.77 5.30
N TRP A 62 17.70 -3.02 5.69
CA TRP A 62 17.57 -4.17 4.80
C TRP A 62 16.11 -4.56 4.50
N GLU A 63 15.16 -3.69 4.79
CA GLU A 63 13.74 -4.00 4.56
C GLU A 63 13.44 -4.22 3.08
N ASN A 64 14.19 -3.57 2.19
CA ASN A 64 14.09 -3.75 0.74
C ASN A 64 15.47 -4.06 0.12
N PRO A 65 15.99 -5.29 0.26
CA PRO A 65 17.33 -5.67 -0.21
C PRO A 65 17.49 -5.57 -1.73
N TRP A 66 16.37 -5.58 -2.48
CA TRP A 66 16.36 -5.51 -3.94
C TRP A 66 16.98 -4.24 -4.51
N LEU A 67 17.06 -3.15 -3.70
CA LEU A 67 17.73 -1.91 -4.09
C LEU A 67 19.23 -2.11 -4.38
N LYS A 68 19.85 -3.21 -3.89
CA LYS A 68 21.22 -3.62 -4.26
C LYS A 68 21.38 -3.90 -5.76
N MET A 69 20.30 -4.18 -6.48
CA MET A 69 20.33 -4.31 -7.95
C MET A 69 20.62 -2.99 -8.66
N GLY A 70 20.76 -1.87 -7.90
CA GLY A 70 21.12 -0.56 -8.40
C GLY A 70 19.96 0.20 -9.02
N LEU A 71 20.33 1.36 -9.56
CA LEU A 71 19.43 2.27 -10.30
C LEU A 71 19.81 2.24 -11.78
N ASP A 72 18.86 2.52 -12.63
CA ASP A 72 19.13 2.74 -14.04
C ASP A 72 19.71 4.16 -14.30
N SER A 73 19.99 4.49 -15.55
CA SER A 73 20.56 5.79 -15.97
C SER A 73 19.66 6.99 -15.63
N ASN A 74 18.37 6.77 -15.37
CA ASN A 74 17.40 7.80 -15.00
C ASN A 74 17.14 7.85 -13.47
N GLY A 75 17.86 7.04 -12.68
CA GLY A 75 17.78 7.01 -11.22
C GLY A 75 16.59 6.21 -10.67
N PHE A 76 15.98 5.33 -11.47
CA PHE A 76 14.92 4.44 -11.02
C PHE A 76 15.46 3.03 -10.69
N PRO A 77 14.95 2.38 -9.61
CA PRO A 77 15.44 1.06 -9.20
C PRO A 77 15.19 -0.03 -10.25
N ASN A 78 16.25 -0.71 -10.62
CA ASN A 78 16.20 -1.81 -11.59
C ASN A 78 15.22 -2.92 -11.18
N TYR A 79 15.10 -3.21 -9.87
CA TYR A 79 14.18 -4.24 -9.39
C TYR A 79 12.70 -3.87 -9.64
N ILE A 80 12.33 -2.59 -9.54
CA ILE A 80 10.95 -2.13 -9.80
C ILE A 80 10.61 -2.36 -11.27
N LEU A 81 11.48 -1.90 -12.17
CA LEU A 81 11.27 -2.05 -13.61
C LEU A 81 11.19 -3.52 -14.01
N LYS A 82 12.12 -4.35 -13.50
CA LYS A 82 12.15 -5.78 -13.78
C LYS A 82 10.91 -6.50 -13.23
N SER A 83 10.40 -6.12 -12.05
CA SER A 83 9.18 -6.69 -11.49
C SER A 83 7.96 -6.42 -12.38
N PHE A 84 7.79 -5.18 -12.86
CA PHE A 84 6.68 -4.83 -13.75
C PHE A 84 6.84 -5.39 -15.17
N GLU A 85 8.06 -5.53 -15.69
CA GLU A 85 8.34 -6.25 -16.94
C GLU A 85 7.83 -7.69 -16.87
N ILE A 86 8.24 -8.43 -15.81
CA ILE A 86 7.84 -9.82 -15.62
C ILE A 86 6.33 -9.95 -15.42
N ALA A 87 5.74 -9.10 -14.58
CA ALA A 87 4.31 -9.13 -14.30
C ALA A 87 3.49 -8.77 -15.54
N THR A 88 3.89 -7.78 -16.33
CA THR A 88 3.24 -7.41 -17.59
C THR A 88 3.19 -8.59 -18.55
N LYS A 89 4.30 -9.34 -18.65
CA LYS A 89 4.42 -10.49 -19.55
C LYS A 89 3.57 -11.69 -19.10
N ASN A 90 3.51 -11.97 -17.80
CA ASN A 90 2.99 -13.24 -17.30
C ASN A 90 1.61 -13.13 -16.62
N ALA A 91 1.23 -11.96 -16.11
CA ALA A 91 -0.02 -11.75 -15.36
C ALA A 91 -1.04 -10.96 -16.22
N THR A 92 -1.40 -11.50 -17.39
CA THR A 92 -2.27 -10.84 -18.38
C THR A 92 -3.72 -10.72 -17.94
N ASN A 93 -4.20 -11.60 -17.04
CA ASN A 93 -5.58 -11.66 -16.53
C ASN A 93 -5.73 -10.93 -15.17
N ILE A 94 -4.64 -10.43 -14.62
CA ILE A 94 -4.59 -9.78 -13.30
C ILE A 94 -4.18 -8.32 -13.50
N LYS A 95 -4.81 -7.41 -12.77
CA LYS A 95 -4.42 -6.01 -12.71
C LYS A 95 -3.21 -5.83 -11.79
N LEU A 96 -2.25 -5.02 -12.22
CA LEU A 96 -0.96 -4.82 -11.59
C LEU A 96 -0.98 -3.56 -10.73
N VAL A 97 -0.77 -3.71 -9.43
CA VAL A 97 -0.85 -2.63 -8.45
C VAL A 97 0.55 -2.21 -8.01
N TYR A 98 0.76 -0.90 -7.92
CA TYR A 98 1.90 -0.32 -7.21
C TYR A 98 1.42 0.07 -5.81
N ASN A 99 1.74 -0.73 -4.78
CA ASN A 99 1.26 -0.53 -3.42
C ASN A 99 2.25 0.26 -2.56
N HIS A 100 1.73 1.13 -1.67
CA HIS A 100 2.58 1.94 -0.81
C HIS A 100 1.95 2.20 0.56
N ASN A 101 2.82 2.34 1.57
CA ASN A 101 2.45 2.64 2.95
C ASN A 101 2.49 4.14 3.27
N ALA A 102 2.57 4.47 4.56
CA ALA A 102 2.66 5.81 5.14
C ALA A 102 1.41 6.68 4.92
N GLY A 103 1.54 7.98 5.11
CA GLY A 103 0.45 8.96 4.95
C GLY A 103 0.56 9.72 3.64
N MET A 104 0.01 10.94 3.61
CA MET A 104 -0.05 11.76 2.40
C MET A 104 1.17 12.69 2.26
N GLN A 105 2.39 12.17 2.42
CA GLN A 105 3.62 12.95 2.28
C GLN A 105 3.88 13.31 0.80
N PRO A 106 3.91 14.61 0.41
CA PRO A 106 3.99 15.00 -0.99
C PRO A 106 5.24 14.49 -1.70
N LYS A 107 6.41 14.54 -1.05
CA LYS A 107 7.67 14.07 -1.65
C LYS A 107 7.62 12.59 -2.02
N MET A 108 7.04 11.77 -1.13
CA MET A 108 6.88 10.34 -1.34
C MET A 108 5.92 10.05 -2.51
N TRP A 109 4.71 10.64 -2.46
CA TRP A 109 3.72 10.39 -3.49
C TRP A 109 4.11 10.95 -4.86
N ASN A 110 4.82 12.08 -4.91
CA ASN A 110 5.39 12.58 -6.17
C ASN A 110 6.37 11.56 -6.76
N LYS A 111 7.27 11.00 -5.92
CA LYS A 111 8.22 9.96 -6.37
C LYS A 111 7.51 8.69 -6.85
N VAL A 112 6.45 8.25 -6.17
CA VAL A 112 5.62 7.11 -6.58
C VAL A 112 4.94 7.39 -7.93
N LYS A 113 4.32 8.58 -8.09
CA LYS A 113 3.68 9.01 -9.35
C LYS A 113 4.67 9.04 -10.52
N GLU A 114 5.84 9.65 -10.33
CA GLU A 114 6.92 9.68 -11.32
C GLU A 114 7.36 8.26 -11.71
N THR A 115 7.49 7.36 -10.73
CA THR A 115 7.89 5.98 -10.97
C THR A 115 6.84 5.21 -11.78
N ILE A 116 5.56 5.38 -11.48
CA ILE A 116 4.47 4.76 -12.23
C ILE A 116 4.48 5.23 -13.69
N LEU A 117 4.60 6.54 -13.91
CA LEU A 117 4.68 7.08 -15.27
C LEU A 117 5.93 6.56 -16.00
N TYR A 118 7.06 6.46 -15.30
CA TYR A 118 8.29 5.91 -15.87
C TYR A 118 8.16 4.43 -16.26
N ILE A 119 7.58 3.59 -15.41
CA ILE A 119 7.28 2.19 -15.73
C ILE A 119 6.44 2.10 -17.01
N ARG A 120 5.38 2.90 -17.09
CA ARG A 120 4.47 2.94 -18.25
C ARG A 120 5.17 3.44 -19.52
N SER A 121 6.11 4.39 -19.41
CA SER A 121 6.91 4.86 -20.54
C SER A 121 7.83 3.79 -21.15
N LYS A 122 8.14 2.73 -20.37
CA LYS A 122 8.87 1.55 -20.84
C LYS A 122 7.96 0.47 -21.46
N GLY A 123 6.68 0.74 -21.59
CA GLY A 123 5.70 -0.20 -22.14
C GLY A 123 5.20 -1.24 -21.14
N PHE A 124 5.50 -1.10 -19.85
CA PHE A 124 5.03 -2.02 -18.82
C PHE A 124 3.73 -1.52 -18.20
N ARG A 125 2.86 -2.47 -17.83
CA ARG A 125 1.56 -2.14 -17.24
C ARG A 125 1.70 -1.75 -15.76
N VAL A 126 1.00 -0.69 -15.38
CA VAL A 126 0.56 -0.40 -14.02
C VAL A 126 -0.92 -0.08 -14.14
N ASP A 127 -1.79 -0.84 -13.50
CA ASP A 127 -3.24 -0.73 -13.64
C ASP A 127 -3.87 -0.02 -12.43
N ALA A 128 -3.20 -0.04 -11.27
CA ALA A 128 -3.68 0.60 -10.07
C ALA A 128 -2.55 1.16 -9.19
N ILE A 129 -2.90 2.16 -8.39
CA ILE A 129 -2.10 2.65 -7.28
C ILE A 129 -2.78 2.22 -5.98
N GLY A 130 -2.02 1.60 -5.06
CA GLY A 130 -2.49 1.18 -3.75
C GLY A 130 -1.93 2.06 -2.64
N TRP A 131 -2.78 2.40 -1.67
CA TRP A 131 -2.39 2.96 -0.38
C TRP A 131 -2.81 2.00 0.72
N GLN A 132 -1.88 1.56 1.57
CA GLN A 132 -2.17 0.58 2.62
C GLN A 132 -3.23 1.08 3.62
N GLY A 133 -3.17 2.34 4.00
CA GLY A 133 -4.17 2.89 4.93
C GLY A 133 -3.94 2.49 6.39
N HIS A 134 -2.71 2.16 6.80
CA HIS A 134 -2.36 1.91 8.21
C HIS A 134 -2.34 3.21 9.00
N ILE A 135 -3.44 3.58 9.63
CA ILE A 135 -3.58 4.85 10.34
C ILE A 135 -3.22 4.68 11.81
N ASN A 136 -2.32 5.55 12.30
CA ASN A 136 -1.93 5.59 13.71
C ASN A 136 -1.54 7.00 14.16
N LEU A 137 -1.55 7.23 15.50
CA LEU A 137 -1.28 8.53 16.13
C LEU A 137 0.21 8.93 16.14
N SER A 138 1.12 8.02 15.82
CA SER A 138 2.55 8.23 16.10
C SER A 138 3.45 8.37 14.89
N ASN A 139 2.92 8.28 13.67
CA ASN A 139 3.73 8.19 12.44
C ASN A 139 3.26 9.17 11.37
N SER A 140 3.76 8.93 10.18
CA SER A 140 3.41 9.65 8.95
C SER A 140 1.91 9.74 8.66
N THR A 141 1.09 8.86 9.24
CA THR A 141 -0.38 8.84 9.09
C THR A 141 -1.15 9.62 10.16
N LYS A 142 -0.50 10.17 11.17
CA LYS A 142 -1.16 10.96 12.24
C LYS A 142 -2.01 12.13 11.73
N GLY A 143 -1.69 12.65 10.56
CA GLY A 143 -2.44 13.71 9.91
C GLY A 143 -3.93 13.38 9.66
N PHE A 144 -4.28 12.09 9.50
CA PHE A 144 -5.67 11.64 9.40
C PHE A 144 -6.47 11.86 10.69
N ILE A 145 -5.79 12.12 11.81
CA ILE A 145 -6.40 12.38 13.11
C ILE A 145 -6.22 13.84 13.50
N GLU A 146 -4.98 14.35 13.44
CA GLU A 146 -4.62 15.70 13.89
C GLU A 146 -4.99 16.82 12.90
N ASN A 147 -4.92 16.54 11.58
CA ASN A 147 -5.16 17.49 10.48
C ASN A 147 -6.06 16.85 9.40
N ARG A 148 -7.15 16.27 9.84
CA ARG A 148 -8.01 15.38 9.06
C ARG A 148 -8.43 15.95 7.72
N ASP A 149 -9.01 17.13 7.70
CA ASP A 149 -9.56 17.72 6.47
C ASP A 149 -8.48 17.99 5.42
N LYS A 150 -7.30 18.45 5.86
CA LYS A 150 -6.14 18.62 4.97
C LYS A 150 -5.69 17.28 4.41
N THR A 151 -5.58 16.27 5.26
CA THR A 151 -5.07 14.95 4.87
C THR A 151 -6.06 14.22 3.96
N LEU A 152 -7.37 14.35 4.21
CA LEU A 152 -8.41 13.82 3.31
C LEU A 152 -8.42 14.54 1.95
N ARG A 153 -8.18 15.86 1.90
CA ARG A 153 -8.00 16.56 0.61
C ARG A 153 -6.79 16.01 -0.16
N GLN A 154 -5.66 15.78 0.50
CA GLN A 154 -4.48 15.19 -0.15
C GLN A 154 -4.75 13.76 -0.66
N LEU A 155 -5.52 12.96 0.10
CA LEU A 155 -5.97 11.65 -0.37
C LEU A 155 -6.90 11.79 -1.59
N SER A 156 -7.85 12.74 -1.57
CA SER A 156 -8.69 13.05 -2.71
C SER A 156 -7.89 13.40 -3.97
N GLU A 157 -6.89 14.27 -3.82
CA GLU A 157 -5.99 14.68 -4.91
C GLU A 157 -5.18 13.49 -5.47
N LEU A 158 -4.79 12.54 -4.62
CA LEU A 158 -4.11 11.32 -5.05
C LEU A 158 -5.03 10.42 -5.87
N ILE A 159 -6.29 10.26 -5.44
CA ILE A 159 -7.31 9.50 -6.18
C ILE A 159 -7.59 10.17 -7.53
N ASP A 160 -7.78 11.49 -7.55
CA ASP A 160 -8.02 12.25 -8.78
C ASP A 160 -6.86 12.12 -9.77
N TRP A 161 -5.62 12.15 -9.27
CA TRP A 161 -4.45 11.90 -10.09
C TRP A 161 -4.44 10.48 -10.67
N ALA A 162 -4.79 9.48 -9.87
CA ALA A 162 -4.86 8.09 -10.34
C ALA A 162 -5.88 7.96 -11.47
N HIS A 163 -7.10 8.43 -11.28
CA HIS A 163 -8.16 8.37 -12.28
C HIS A 163 -7.82 9.16 -13.55
N ALA A 164 -7.24 10.37 -13.42
CA ALA A 164 -6.78 11.17 -14.56
C ALA A 164 -5.66 10.48 -15.38
N ASN A 165 -4.95 9.54 -14.79
CA ASN A 165 -3.93 8.72 -15.45
C ASN A 165 -4.42 7.32 -15.83
N ASN A 166 -5.73 7.07 -15.84
CA ASN A 166 -6.33 5.76 -16.13
C ASN A 166 -5.79 4.65 -15.22
N LEU A 167 -5.68 4.94 -13.92
CA LEU A 167 -5.34 3.99 -12.86
C LEU A 167 -6.54 3.82 -11.93
N GLU A 168 -6.75 2.60 -11.45
CA GLU A 168 -7.62 2.38 -10.28
C GLU A 168 -6.93 2.89 -9.01
N PHE A 169 -7.71 3.26 -8.00
CA PHE A 169 -7.20 3.59 -6.67
C PHE A 169 -7.68 2.59 -5.64
N HIS A 170 -6.75 1.98 -4.90
CA HIS A 170 -7.08 0.98 -3.88
C HIS A 170 -6.59 1.41 -2.51
N ILE A 171 -7.46 1.34 -1.50
CA ILE A 171 -7.03 1.22 -0.11
C ILE A 171 -6.87 -0.26 0.17
N THR A 172 -5.63 -0.72 0.37
CA THR A 172 -5.31 -2.15 0.33
C THR A 172 -5.31 -2.83 1.69
N GLU A 173 -5.16 -2.08 2.80
CA GLU A 173 -4.87 -2.64 4.11
C GLU A 173 -5.42 -1.77 5.26
N LEU A 174 -6.60 -1.15 5.09
CA LEU A 174 -7.11 -0.19 6.07
C LEU A 174 -7.17 -0.79 7.48
N ASP A 175 -6.41 -0.21 8.40
CA ASP A 175 -6.51 -0.46 9.83
C ASP A 175 -6.32 0.82 10.65
N TYR A 176 -6.72 0.76 11.93
CA TYR A 176 -6.53 1.84 12.88
C TYR A 176 -5.77 1.31 14.11
N ARG A 177 -4.67 1.99 14.43
CA ARG A 177 -3.73 1.56 15.48
C ARG A 177 -3.60 2.60 16.57
N ILE A 178 -3.76 2.18 17.82
CA ILE A 178 -3.55 3.01 19.01
C ILE A 178 -2.43 2.44 19.86
N LYS A 179 -1.59 3.32 20.45
CA LYS A 179 -0.48 2.90 21.28
C LYS A 179 -0.95 2.36 22.64
N ASN A 180 -1.87 3.08 23.27
CA ASN A 180 -2.39 2.77 24.58
C ASN A 180 -3.91 2.79 24.54
N LYS A 181 -4.54 1.72 25.02
CA LYS A 181 -5.99 1.59 25.14
C LYS A 181 -6.46 2.39 26.38
N LEU A 182 -6.51 3.71 26.26
CA LEU A 182 -6.93 4.56 27.37
C LEU A 182 -8.46 4.56 27.56
N ASN A 183 -9.20 4.57 26.45
CA ASN A 183 -10.65 4.48 26.46
C ASN A 183 -11.16 3.88 25.14
N ILE A 184 -11.43 2.59 25.17
CA ILE A 184 -11.83 1.81 24.01
C ILE A 184 -13.07 2.37 23.29
N LYS A 185 -14.03 2.94 24.04
CA LYS A 185 -15.25 3.49 23.44
C LYS A 185 -14.96 4.75 22.63
N ILE A 186 -14.09 5.63 23.17
CA ILE A 186 -13.67 6.85 22.45
C ILE A 186 -12.88 6.47 21.20
N ASP A 187 -11.99 5.49 21.31
CA ASP A 187 -11.18 5.04 20.19
C ASP A 187 -12.03 4.46 19.06
N HIS A 188 -13.07 3.68 19.39
CA HIS A 188 -14.04 3.18 18.39
C HIS A 188 -14.85 4.29 17.73
N ILE A 189 -15.19 5.36 18.46
CA ILE A 189 -15.90 6.51 17.90
C ILE A 189 -14.99 7.25 16.91
N ILE A 190 -13.72 7.48 17.26
CA ILE A 190 -12.74 8.12 16.40
C ILE A 190 -12.52 7.30 15.13
N GLN A 191 -12.34 5.99 15.26
CA GLN A 191 -12.20 5.08 14.12
C GLN A 191 -13.42 5.13 13.21
N ALA A 192 -14.63 5.05 13.78
CA ALA A 192 -15.86 5.03 13.00
C ALA A 192 -16.08 6.35 12.24
N ASP A 193 -15.82 7.50 12.86
CA ASP A 193 -15.90 8.81 12.21
C ASP A 193 -14.87 8.90 11.07
N LEU A 194 -13.63 8.47 11.29
CA LEU A 194 -12.59 8.45 10.27
C LEU A 194 -12.97 7.54 9.09
N TYR A 195 -13.42 6.32 9.38
CA TYR A 195 -13.84 5.36 8.34
C TYR A 195 -15.04 5.89 7.55
N SER A 196 -16.00 6.55 8.22
CA SER A 196 -17.12 7.19 7.53
C SER A 196 -16.65 8.24 6.52
N LYS A 197 -15.69 9.08 6.89
CA LYS A 197 -15.14 10.11 5.99
C LYS A 197 -14.33 9.51 4.83
N ILE A 198 -13.54 8.47 5.09
CA ILE A 198 -12.79 7.76 4.03
C ILE A 198 -13.76 7.10 3.06
N VAL A 199 -14.76 6.38 3.55
CA VAL A 199 -15.77 5.73 2.72
C VAL A 199 -16.54 6.74 1.89
N SER A 200 -17.01 7.84 2.49
CA SER A 200 -17.71 8.91 1.76
C SER A 200 -16.82 9.55 0.69
N LEU A 201 -15.54 9.70 0.96
CA LEU A 201 -14.58 10.16 -0.05
C LEU A 201 -14.47 9.16 -1.21
N LEU A 202 -14.31 7.87 -0.94
CA LEU A 202 -14.26 6.84 -1.99
C LEU A 202 -15.55 6.82 -2.81
N GLU A 203 -16.73 6.85 -2.15
CA GLU A 203 -18.04 6.91 -2.82
C GLU A 203 -18.13 8.10 -3.78
N SER A 204 -17.62 9.28 -3.38
CA SER A 204 -17.62 10.47 -4.23
C SER A 204 -16.75 10.34 -5.49
N LYS A 205 -15.84 9.37 -5.53
CA LYS A 205 -14.91 9.14 -6.64
C LYS A 205 -15.34 8.03 -7.61
N ILE A 206 -16.39 7.28 -7.31
CA ILE A 206 -16.87 6.16 -8.15
C ILE A 206 -17.24 6.65 -9.56
N SER A 207 -17.74 7.88 -9.70
CA SER A 207 -18.10 8.43 -11.00
C SER A 207 -16.89 8.79 -11.90
N THR A 208 -15.69 8.90 -11.33
CA THR A 208 -14.48 9.28 -12.06
C THR A 208 -13.56 8.09 -12.35
N GLY A 209 -13.72 6.98 -11.63
CA GLY A 209 -12.91 5.78 -11.82
C GLY A 209 -13.17 4.71 -10.78
N VAL A 210 -12.38 3.64 -10.84
CA VAL A 210 -12.52 2.52 -9.92
C VAL A 210 -11.79 2.81 -8.61
N VAL A 211 -12.50 2.60 -7.49
CA VAL A 211 -11.95 2.61 -6.15
C VAL A 211 -12.21 1.27 -5.46
N ALA A 212 -11.26 0.81 -4.65
CA ALA A 212 -11.39 -0.40 -3.85
C ALA A 212 -11.02 -0.15 -2.39
N LEU A 213 -11.63 -0.90 -1.48
CA LEU A 213 -11.35 -0.85 -0.05
C LEU A 213 -11.18 -2.26 0.50
N ASN A 214 -9.99 -2.56 1.02
CA ASN A 214 -9.68 -3.77 1.76
C ASN A 214 -9.33 -3.42 3.21
N LEU A 215 -9.78 -4.23 4.14
CA LEU A 215 -9.44 -4.15 5.56
C LEU A 215 -8.26 -5.08 5.85
N TRP A 216 -7.29 -4.62 6.66
CA TRP A 216 -6.13 -5.45 7.01
C TRP A 216 -6.45 -6.54 8.00
N ASP A 217 -7.31 -6.26 8.96
CA ASP A 217 -7.73 -7.18 10.01
C ASP A 217 -9.23 -7.17 10.21
N MET A 218 -9.80 -8.31 10.60
CA MET A 218 -11.23 -8.44 10.92
C MET A 218 -11.52 -8.30 12.42
N GLY A 219 -10.60 -8.74 13.30
CA GLY A 219 -10.74 -8.71 14.75
C GLY A 219 -9.69 -7.83 15.42
N GLU A 220 -10.03 -7.27 16.56
CA GLU A 220 -9.08 -6.54 17.39
C GLU A 220 -7.96 -7.45 17.86
N ARG A 221 -6.75 -6.90 17.97
CA ARG A 221 -5.60 -7.62 18.51
C ARG A 221 -4.61 -6.68 19.16
N PHE A 222 -3.93 -7.17 20.18
CA PHE A 222 -2.81 -6.51 20.80
C PHE A 222 -1.48 -7.10 20.33
N LYS A 223 -0.56 -6.25 19.89
CA LYS A 223 0.84 -6.62 19.64
C LYS A 223 1.75 -5.84 20.56
N LYS A 224 2.52 -6.55 21.42
CA LYS A 224 3.36 -5.99 22.50
C LYS A 224 4.19 -4.76 22.06
N ASN A 225 4.71 -4.74 20.86
CA ASN A 225 5.58 -3.66 20.35
C ASN A 225 4.88 -2.68 19.40
N ARG A 226 3.58 -2.90 19.07
CA ARG A 226 2.86 -2.11 18.07
C ARG A 226 1.53 -1.53 18.58
N GLY A 227 1.12 -1.85 19.81
CA GLY A 227 -0.13 -1.39 20.40
C GLY A 227 -1.35 -2.20 19.95
N TYR A 228 -2.53 -1.60 20.12
CA TYR A 228 -3.81 -2.17 19.70
C TYR A 228 -4.11 -1.86 18.24
N PHE A 229 -4.55 -2.88 17.54
CA PHE A 229 -5.15 -2.79 16.21
C PHE A 229 -6.65 -2.86 16.38
N GLN A 230 -7.32 -1.74 16.17
CA GLN A 230 -8.77 -1.71 16.18
C GLN A 230 -9.33 -2.13 14.82
N SER A 231 -10.31 -3.00 14.85
CA SER A 231 -10.95 -3.54 13.67
C SER A 231 -12.46 -3.29 13.67
N ILE A 232 -13.14 -3.85 12.68
CA ILE A 232 -14.60 -3.80 12.56
C ILE A 232 -15.31 -4.77 13.52
N TYR A 233 -14.58 -5.71 14.16
CA TYR A 233 -15.05 -6.58 15.25
C TYR A 233 -14.14 -6.41 16.46
N ASP A 234 -14.74 -6.48 17.68
CA ASP A 234 -14.01 -6.47 18.93
C ASP A 234 -13.35 -7.83 19.23
N ASP A 235 -12.67 -7.94 20.40
CA ASP A 235 -12.01 -9.17 20.87
C ASP A 235 -12.98 -10.36 21.04
N ASN A 236 -14.29 -10.12 21.14
CA ASN A 236 -15.34 -11.12 21.26
C ASN A 236 -16.09 -11.35 19.93
N LEU A 237 -15.54 -10.86 18.83
CA LEU A 237 -16.12 -10.90 17.49
C LEU A 237 -17.51 -10.20 17.41
N LYS A 238 -17.77 -9.22 18.27
CA LYS A 238 -18.96 -8.39 18.18
C LYS A 238 -18.69 -7.19 17.25
N PRO A 239 -19.68 -6.82 16.42
CA PRO A 239 -19.52 -5.68 15.52
C PRO A 239 -19.25 -4.36 16.27
N THR A 240 -18.21 -3.65 15.87
CA THR A 240 -17.91 -2.29 16.35
C THR A 240 -18.73 -1.25 15.57
N PRO A 241 -18.74 0.04 15.98
CA PRO A 241 -19.38 1.08 15.18
C PRO A 241 -18.88 1.14 13.73
N SER A 242 -17.60 0.88 13.49
CA SER A 242 -16.99 0.86 12.16
C SER A 242 -17.56 -0.22 11.23
N TYR A 243 -17.98 -1.36 11.79
CA TYR A 243 -18.66 -2.40 11.02
C TYR A 243 -19.91 -1.86 10.30
N LYS A 244 -20.74 -1.06 11.01
CA LYS A 244 -21.95 -0.49 10.42
C LYS A 244 -21.64 0.45 9.26
N ILE A 245 -20.56 1.23 9.37
CA ILE A 245 -20.11 2.13 8.31
C ILE A 245 -19.75 1.33 7.05
N ILE A 246 -18.87 0.34 7.17
CA ILE A 246 -18.45 -0.50 6.05
C ILE A 246 -19.64 -1.26 5.44
N LYS A 247 -20.48 -1.89 6.29
CA LYS A 247 -21.67 -2.63 5.82
C LYS A 247 -22.63 -1.75 5.03
N ASN A 248 -22.84 -0.50 5.44
CA ASN A 248 -23.74 0.41 4.74
C ASN A 248 -23.17 0.87 3.39
N ALA A 249 -21.86 1.07 3.30
CA ALA A 249 -21.18 1.37 2.04
C ALA A 249 -21.34 0.24 1.00
N LEU A 250 -21.24 -1.02 1.44
CA LEU A 250 -21.38 -2.19 0.57
C LEU A 250 -22.82 -2.46 0.07
N LYS A 251 -23.83 -1.73 0.57
CA LYS A 251 -25.23 -1.89 0.16
C LYS A 251 -25.68 -0.92 -0.93
N LYS A 252 -24.86 0.05 -1.26
CA LYS A 252 -25.08 1.06 -2.30
C LYS A 252 -24.50 0.59 -3.62
#